data_4b6a11c125628fdef41de6700cdcbeba
#
_entry.id   4b6a11c125628fdef41de6700cdcbeba
#
_cell.length_a   1.000
_cell.length_b   1.000
_cell.length_c   1.000
_cell.angle_alpha   90.00
_cell.angle_beta   90.00
_cell.angle_gamma   90.00
#
_symmetry.space_group_name_H-M   'P 1'
#
loop_
_entity.id
_entity.type
_entity.pdbx_description
1 polymer ?
#
loop_
_entity_poly.entity_id
_entity_poly.type
_entity_poly.pdbx_seq_one_letter_code
_entity_poly.pdbx_strand_id
1 'polypeptide(L)'
;MEQRKAARPPTSFWVVGIMSLIWNAFGGVDYTMTRLRNAEYLSSAGDPQVILAWIDGFPLWAQAAWGLGVWGSVAGSVLLLARSRHAVTAFGLSVLGAVRSLGFQRPHAVPAELDTTSGTAMPVLIILIVAFLLRFAYVERAKGTLR
;
A
#
# COMPACT_ATOMS: atom_id res chain seq x y z
N MET A 1 -13.58 7.29 38.34
CA MET A 1 -13.16 6.81 36.99
C MET A 1 -13.65 7.85 35.97
N GLU A 2 -12.75 8.72 35.56
CA GLU A 2 -13.05 9.68 34.48
C GLU A 2 -13.13 8.90 33.17
N GLN A 3 -14.35 8.72 32.66
CA GLN A 3 -14.54 8.22 31.30
C GLN A 3 -13.91 9.26 30.37
N ARG A 4 -12.73 8.99 29.83
CA ARG A 4 -12.15 9.78 28.73
C ARG A 4 -13.21 9.79 27.62
N LYS A 5 -13.96 10.88 27.53
CA LYS A 5 -14.88 11.13 26.41
C LYS A 5 -14.06 10.92 25.12
N ALA A 6 -14.44 9.91 24.34
CA ALA A 6 -13.80 9.65 23.06
C ALA A 6 -13.82 10.93 22.24
N ALA A 7 -12.63 11.47 21.95
CA ALA A 7 -12.50 12.68 21.17
C ALA A 7 -13.20 12.51 19.82
N ARG A 8 -14.02 13.47 19.44
CA ARG A 8 -14.60 13.49 18.08
C ARG A 8 -13.46 13.71 17.09
N PRO A 9 -13.33 12.84 16.06
CA PRO A 9 -12.28 13.01 15.07
C PRO A 9 -12.44 14.36 14.37
N PRO A 10 -11.33 15.10 14.15
CA PRO A 10 -11.38 16.32 13.37
C PRO A 10 -11.69 16.02 11.90
N THR A 11 -12.17 17.00 11.14
CA THR A 11 -12.45 16.84 9.71
C THR A 11 -11.24 16.33 8.94
N SER A 12 -10.02 16.77 9.30
CA SER A 12 -8.76 16.31 8.69
C SER A 12 -8.55 14.80 8.81
N PHE A 13 -9.01 14.18 9.90
CA PHE A 13 -8.97 12.72 10.05
C PHE A 13 -9.76 12.00 8.95
N TRP A 14 -10.97 12.48 8.68
CA TRP A 14 -11.83 11.89 7.66
C TRP A 14 -11.28 12.13 6.25
N VAL A 15 -10.75 13.32 5.99
CA VAL A 15 -10.11 13.63 4.69
C VAL A 15 -8.93 12.70 4.44
N VAL A 16 -8.01 12.56 5.41
CA VAL A 16 -6.88 11.65 5.28
C VAL A 16 -7.35 10.20 5.11
N GLY A 17 -8.34 9.76 5.89
CA GLY A 17 -8.87 8.40 5.81
C GLY A 17 -9.48 8.08 4.44
N ILE A 18 -10.32 8.97 3.91
CA ILE A 18 -10.95 8.80 2.60
C ILE A 18 -9.92 8.83 1.47
N MET A 19 -9.01 9.81 1.48
CA MET A 19 -7.96 9.91 0.48
C MET A 19 -7.03 8.71 0.50
N SER A 20 -6.70 8.19 1.70
CA SER A 20 -5.89 6.97 1.83
C SER A 20 -6.61 5.76 1.25
N LEU A 21 -7.91 5.63 1.48
CA LEU A 21 -8.69 4.51 0.93
C LEU A 21 -8.76 4.58 -0.60
N ILE A 22 -9.02 5.75 -1.16
CA ILE A 22 -9.03 5.95 -2.63
C ILE A 22 -7.67 5.58 -3.22
N TRP A 23 -6.59 6.13 -2.68
CA TRP A 23 -5.22 5.84 -3.16
C TRP A 23 -4.88 4.35 -3.08
N ASN A 24 -5.11 3.73 -1.93
CA ASN A 24 -4.77 2.33 -1.72
C ASN A 24 -5.70 1.38 -2.50
N ALA A 25 -6.96 1.77 -2.76
CA ALA A 25 -7.86 1.02 -3.62
C ALA A 25 -7.36 0.96 -5.06
N PHE A 26 -6.78 2.03 -5.60
CA PHE A 26 -6.12 2.00 -6.91
C PHE A 26 -4.97 0.98 -6.92
N GLY A 27 -4.14 0.94 -5.88
CA GLY A 27 -3.10 -0.08 -5.73
C GLY A 27 -3.68 -1.50 -5.66
N GLY A 28 -4.82 -1.68 -4.99
CA GLY A 28 -5.55 -2.95 -4.93
C GLY A 28 -6.07 -3.39 -6.29
N VAL A 29 -6.59 -2.47 -7.10
CA VAL A 29 -7.02 -2.73 -8.48
C VAL A 29 -5.83 -3.10 -9.35
N ASP A 30 -4.74 -2.32 -9.30
CA ASP A 30 -3.52 -2.58 -10.05
C ASP A 30 -2.95 -3.98 -9.76
N TYR A 31 -2.81 -4.32 -8.48
CA TYR A 31 -2.39 -5.65 -8.03
C TYR A 31 -3.31 -6.75 -8.60
N THR A 32 -4.62 -6.55 -8.47
CA THR A 32 -5.62 -7.55 -8.89
C THR A 32 -5.58 -7.76 -10.41
N MET A 33 -5.56 -6.68 -11.20
CA MET A 33 -5.50 -6.75 -12.66
C MET A 33 -4.21 -7.41 -13.14
N THR A 34 -3.10 -7.13 -12.48
CA THR A 34 -1.82 -7.77 -12.76
C THR A 34 -1.86 -9.27 -12.42
N ARG A 35 -2.43 -9.65 -11.28
CA ARG A 35 -2.57 -11.08 -10.89
C ARG A 35 -3.54 -11.84 -11.78
N LEU A 36 -4.57 -11.19 -12.28
CA LEU A 36 -5.50 -11.74 -13.27
C LEU A 36 -4.91 -11.78 -14.70
N ARG A 37 -3.68 -11.27 -14.88
CA ARG A 37 -2.98 -11.22 -16.17
C ARG A 37 -3.80 -10.51 -17.26
N ASN A 38 -4.49 -9.42 -16.88
CA ASN A 38 -5.31 -8.66 -17.80
C ASN A 38 -4.40 -7.88 -18.78
N ALA A 39 -4.29 -8.42 -20.02
CA ALA A 39 -3.40 -7.85 -21.03
C ALA A 39 -3.81 -6.44 -21.47
N GLU A 40 -5.11 -6.14 -21.53
CA GLU A 40 -5.62 -4.83 -21.89
C GLU A 40 -5.21 -3.78 -20.83
N TYR A 41 -5.36 -4.10 -19.55
CA TYR A 41 -4.92 -3.26 -18.45
C TYR A 41 -3.41 -3.03 -18.47
N LEU A 42 -2.63 -4.10 -18.58
CA LEU A 42 -1.17 -4.06 -18.56
C LEU A 42 -0.58 -3.30 -19.75
N SER A 43 -1.26 -3.32 -20.91
CA SER A 43 -0.81 -2.60 -22.11
C SER A 43 -0.69 -1.10 -21.92
N SER A 44 -1.39 -0.53 -20.93
CA SER A 44 -1.25 0.88 -20.57
C SER A 44 0.08 1.22 -19.89
N ALA A 45 0.74 0.23 -19.30
CA ALA A 45 2.01 0.40 -18.57
C ALA A 45 3.24 -0.08 -19.37
N GLY A 46 3.03 -0.92 -20.40
CA GLY A 46 4.09 -1.49 -21.22
C GLY A 46 3.65 -2.75 -21.95
N ASP A 47 4.61 -3.54 -22.47
CA ASP A 47 4.30 -4.83 -23.06
C ASP A 47 3.84 -5.82 -21.96
N PRO A 48 2.59 -6.34 -22.05
CA PRO A 48 2.07 -7.26 -21.04
C PRO A 48 2.92 -8.52 -20.86
N GLN A 49 3.54 -9.01 -21.94
CA GLN A 49 4.37 -10.22 -21.89
C GLN A 49 5.66 -9.97 -21.11
N VAL A 50 6.29 -8.81 -21.30
CA VAL A 50 7.50 -8.40 -20.57
C VAL A 50 7.19 -8.21 -19.09
N ILE A 51 6.08 -7.53 -18.77
CA ILE A 51 5.64 -7.29 -17.39
C ILE A 51 5.39 -8.63 -16.68
N LEU A 52 4.63 -9.52 -17.30
CA LEU A 52 4.26 -10.81 -16.69
C LEU A 52 5.48 -11.71 -16.53
N ALA A 53 6.35 -11.80 -17.52
CA ALA A 53 7.57 -12.59 -17.44
C ALA A 53 8.48 -12.12 -16.29
N TRP A 54 8.59 -10.79 -16.10
CA TRP A 54 9.37 -10.23 -15.00
C TRP A 54 8.77 -10.57 -13.63
N ILE A 55 7.46 -10.43 -13.48
CA ILE A 55 6.76 -10.75 -12.22
C ILE A 55 6.79 -12.25 -11.93
N ASP A 56 6.67 -13.10 -12.94
CA ASP A 56 6.75 -14.55 -12.79
C ASP A 56 8.13 -15.02 -12.30
N GLY A 57 9.18 -14.25 -12.57
CA GLY A 57 10.50 -14.48 -12.03
C GLY A 57 10.64 -14.20 -10.52
N PHE A 58 9.64 -13.62 -9.88
CA PHE A 58 9.71 -13.33 -8.45
C PHE A 58 9.50 -14.60 -7.61
N PRO A 59 10.34 -14.86 -6.60
CA PRO A 59 10.10 -15.96 -5.68
C PRO A 59 8.81 -15.74 -4.89
N LEU A 60 8.20 -16.83 -4.43
CA LEU A 60 6.92 -16.80 -3.73
C LEU A 60 6.86 -15.81 -2.57
N TRP A 61 7.95 -15.71 -1.80
CA TRP A 61 8.02 -14.78 -0.68
C TRP A 61 7.97 -13.30 -1.11
N ALA A 62 8.57 -12.95 -2.27
CA ALA A 62 8.52 -11.59 -2.80
C ALA A 62 7.15 -11.25 -3.34
N GLN A 63 6.47 -12.21 -3.99
CA GLN A 63 5.09 -12.06 -4.41
C GLN A 63 4.14 -11.90 -3.21
N ALA A 64 4.34 -12.70 -2.15
CA ALA A 64 3.58 -12.57 -0.90
C ALA A 64 3.84 -11.23 -0.21
N ALA A 65 5.08 -10.76 -0.19
CA ALA A 65 5.44 -9.45 0.37
C ALA A 65 4.76 -8.31 -0.41
N TRP A 66 4.70 -8.39 -1.73
CA TRP A 66 3.98 -7.42 -2.56
C TRP A 66 2.47 -7.41 -2.22
N GLY A 67 1.83 -8.58 -2.20
CA GLY A 67 0.41 -8.71 -1.80
C GLY A 67 0.15 -8.17 -0.39
N LEU A 68 1.04 -8.46 0.57
CA LEU A 68 0.94 -7.93 1.93
C LEU A 68 1.05 -6.41 1.96
N GLY A 69 1.94 -5.82 1.17
CA GLY A 69 2.08 -4.37 1.02
C GLY A 69 0.78 -3.73 0.55
N VAL A 70 0.22 -4.25 -0.53
CA VAL A 70 -1.00 -3.72 -1.14
C VAL A 70 -2.24 -3.92 -0.25
N TRP A 71 -2.54 -5.16 0.12
CA TRP A 71 -3.75 -5.46 0.89
C TRP A 71 -3.66 -4.99 2.33
N GLY A 72 -2.45 -4.92 2.91
CA GLY A 72 -2.21 -4.31 4.21
C GLY A 72 -2.56 -2.83 4.23
N SER A 73 -2.25 -2.09 3.16
CA SER A 73 -2.59 -0.65 3.05
C SER A 73 -4.09 -0.41 2.83
N VAL A 74 -4.75 -1.24 2.03
CA VAL A 74 -6.21 -1.20 1.85
C VAL A 74 -6.91 -1.50 3.18
N ALA A 75 -6.55 -2.59 3.85
CA ALA A 75 -7.10 -2.94 5.16
C ALA A 75 -6.83 -1.85 6.20
N GLY A 76 -5.62 -1.28 6.20
CA GLY A 76 -5.26 -0.17 7.07
C GLY A 76 -6.15 1.05 6.88
N SER A 77 -6.47 1.41 5.63
CA SER A 77 -7.36 2.53 5.30
C SER A 77 -8.81 2.27 5.77
N VAL A 78 -9.32 1.06 5.56
CA VAL A 78 -10.65 0.66 6.04
C VAL A 78 -10.71 0.69 7.57
N LEU A 79 -9.70 0.13 8.24
CA LEU A 79 -9.61 0.11 9.70
C LEU A 79 -9.42 1.53 10.27
N LEU A 80 -8.71 2.41 9.57
CA LEU A 80 -8.56 3.81 9.95
C LEU A 80 -9.93 4.51 9.95
N LEU A 81 -10.70 4.36 8.87
CA LEU A 81 -12.06 4.92 8.76
C LEU A 81 -13.03 4.30 9.77
N ALA A 82 -12.87 3.01 10.08
CA ALA A 82 -13.60 2.32 11.15
C ALA A 82 -13.12 2.73 12.56
N ARG A 83 -12.14 3.63 12.65
CA ARG A 83 -11.54 4.10 13.91
C ARG A 83 -10.94 2.96 14.74
N SER A 84 -10.50 1.89 14.10
CA SER A 84 -9.90 0.72 14.76
C SER A 84 -8.40 0.95 15.04
N ARG A 85 -7.98 0.65 16.27
CA ARG A 85 -6.54 0.63 16.65
C ARG A 85 -5.69 -0.31 15.80
N HIS A 86 -6.32 -1.31 15.17
CA HIS A 86 -5.65 -2.28 14.31
C HIS A 86 -5.17 -1.68 12.97
N ALA A 87 -5.61 -0.45 12.63
CA ALA A 87 -5.07 0.29 11.50
C ALA A 87 -3.54 0.45 11.57
N VAL A 88 -2.99 0.67 12.77
CA VAL A 88 -1.54 0.76 12.99
C VAL A 88 -0.84 -0.54 12.60
N THR A 89 -1.36 -1.68 13.01
CA THR A 89 -0.80 -2.99 12.66
C THR A 89 -0.89 -3.25 11.17
N ALA A 90 -2.04 -2.96 10.55
CA ALA A 90 -2.25 -3.18 9.12
C ALA A 90 -1.29 -2.32 8.27
N PHE A 91 -1.15 -1.03 8.57
CA PHE A 91 -0.16 -0.18 7.89
C PHE A 91 1.29 -0.61 8.18
N GLY A 92 1.58 -1.07 9.39
CA GLY A 92 2.91 -1.61 9.73
C GLY A 92 3.27 -2.83 8.89
N LEU A 93 2.36 -3.77 8.73
CA LEU A 93 2.52 -4.93 7.85
C LEU A 93 2.65 -4.53 6.38
N SER A 94 1.88 -3.51 5.96
CA SER A 94 1.97 -2.97 4.61
C SER A 94 3.34 -2.36 4.32
N VAL A 95 3.89 -1.54 5.21
CA VAL A 95 5.24 -0.98 5.06
C VAL A 95 6.28 -2.10 4.98
N LEU A 96 6.19 -3.09 5.86
CA LEU A 96 7.10 -4.25 5.85
C LEU A 96 7.05 -4.99 4.51
N GLY A 97 5.85 -5.28 4.01
CA GLY A 97 5.65 -5.94 2.72
C GLY A 97 6.20 -5.12 1.56
N ALA A 98 5.87 -3.82 1.50
CA ALA A 98 6.33 -2.93 0.44
C ALA A 98 7.87 -2.78 0.43
N VAL A 99 8.49 -2.59 1.59
CA VAL A 99 9.96 -2.49 1.69
C VAL A 99 10.64 -3.80 1.28
N ARG A 100 10.11 -4.94 1.73
CA ARG A 100 10.63 -6.26 1.33
C ARG A 100 10.52 -6.50 -0.17
N SER A 101 9.36 -6.18 -0.75
CA SER A 101 9.13 -6.32 -2.19
C SER A 101 10.06 -5.41 -3.00
N LEU A 102 10.17 -4.14 -2.64
CA LEU A 102 11.09 -3.20 -3.30
C LEU A 102 12.57 -3.62 -3.12
N GLY A 103 12.94 -4.08 -1.94
CA GLY A 103 14.29 -4.56 -1.65
C GLY A 103 14.68 -5.76 -2.51
N PHE A 104 13.72 -6.60 -2.91
CA PHE A 104 13.94 -7.66 -3.88
C PHE A 104 14.07 -7.13 -5.31
N GLN A 105 13.19 -6.20 -5.71
CA GLN A 105 13.15 -5.69 -7.08
C GLN A 105 14.39 -4.89 -7.46
N ARG A 106 14.95 -4.09 -6.54
CA ARG A 106 16.10 -3.19 -6.79
C ARG A 106 17.37 -3.88 -7.31
N PRO A 107 17.89 -4.97 -6.71
CA PRO A 107 19.09 -5.65 -7.18
C PRO A 107 18.84 -6.55 -8.40
N HIS A 108 17.58 -6.80 -8.77
CA HIS A 108 17.22 -7.61 -9.94
C HIS A 108 17.00 -6.70 -11.14
N ALA A 109 17.60 -7.05 -12.27
CA ALA A 109 17.50 -6.25 -13.47
C ALA A 109 16.05 -6.02 -13.87
N VAL A 110 15.61 -4.76 -13.81
CA VAL A 110 14.33 -4.35 -14.37
C VAL A 110 14.48 -4.34 -15.89
N PRO A 111 13.55 -4.94 -16.64
CA PRO A 111 13.56 -4.84 -18.10
C PRO A 111 13.68 -3.38 -18.56
N ALA A 112 14.47 -3.12 -19.59
CA ALA A 112 14.74 -1.76 -20.06
C ALA A 112 13.46 -0.99 -20.43
N GLU A 113 12.45 -1.71 -20.91
CA GLU A 113 11.14 -1.14 -21.24
C GLU A 113 10.36 -0.66 -19.99
N LEU A 114 10.66 -1.23 -18.82
CA LEU A 114 10.03 -0.89 -17.54
C LEU A 114 10.90 0.03 -16.69
N ASP A 115 12.18 0.23 -17.07
CA ASP A 115 13.13 1.09 -16.36
C ASP A 115 12.91 2.56 -16.72
N THR A 116 11.75 3.06 -16.34
CA THR A 116 11.37 4.47 -16.52
C THR A 116 11.50 5.23 -15.20
N THR A 117 11.59 6.55 -15.27
CA THR A 117 11.56 7.42 -14.07
C THR A 117 10.33 7.14 -13.20
N SER A 118 9.18 6.90 -13.83
CA SER A 118 7.93 6.54 -13.14
C SER A 118 8.04 5.16 -12.49
N GLY A 119 8.64 4.17 -13.17
CA GLY A 119 8.84 2.81 -12.66
C GLY A 119 9.72 2.76 -11.42
N THR A 120 10.72 3.65 -11.33
CA THR A 120 11.60 3.72 -10.15
C THR A 120 11.08 4.63 -9.05
N ALA A 121 10.39 5.72 -9.37
CA ALA A 121 9.88 6.68 -8.39
C ALA A 121 8.60 6.21 -7.70
N MET A 122 7.70 5.54 -8.42
CA MET A 122 6.39 5.16 -7.91
C MET A 122 6.47 4.21 -6.69
N PRO A 123 7.30 3.15 -6.67
CA PRO A 123 7.43 2.29 -5.49
C PRO A 123 7.93 3.04 -4.26
N VAL A 124 8.84 3.99 -4.44
CA VAL A 124 9.35 4.83 -3.34
C VAL A 124 8.24 5.73 -2.81
N LEU A 125 7.47 6.38 -3.70
CA LEU A 125 6.33 7.22 -3.33
C LEU A 125 5.28 6.42 -2.55
N ILE A 126 4.96 5.20 -2.99
CA ILE A 126 4.02 4.31 -2.30
C ILE A 126 4.50 4.04 -0.87
N ILE A 127 5.78 3.70 -0.66
CA ILE A 127 6.35 3.45 0.66
C ILE A 127 6.24 4.71 1.54
N LEU A 128 6.57 5.88 1.00
CA LEU A 128 6.49 7.14 1.75
C LEU A 128 5.05 7.45 2.18
N ILE A 129 4.07 7.24 1.30
CA ILE A 129 2.65 7.45 1.63
C ILE A 129 2.20 6.49 2.72
N VAL A 130 2.52 5.19 2.61
CA VAL A 130 2.10 4.20 3.61
C VAL A 130 2.82 4.42 4.94
N ALA A 131 4.09 4.84 4.94
CA ALA A 131 4.81 5.22 6.15
C ALA A 131 4.19 6.46 6.82
N PHE A 132 3.76 7.45 6.03
CA PHE A 132 2.98 8.58 6.53
C PHE A 132 1.67 8.13 7.17
N LEU A 133 0.92 7.23 6.52
CA LEU A 133 -0.34 6.71 7.04
C LEU A 133 -0.14 5.90 8.33
N LEU A 134 0.94 5.12 8.42
CA LEU A 134 1.33 4.41 9.64
C LEU A 134 1.56 5.40 10.80
N ARG A 135 2.36 6.44 10.54
CA ARG A 135 2.61 7.50 11.54
C ARG A 135 1.32 8.21 11.92
N PHE A 136 0.49 8.55 10.95
CA PHE A 136 -0.80 9.20 11.19
C PHE A 136 -1.69 8.33 12.07
N ALA A 137 -1.88 7.04 11.73
CA ALA A 137 -2.67 6.11 12.52
C ALA A 137 -2.11 5.94 13.95
N TYR A 138 -0.79 5.89 14.10
CA TYR A 138 -0.13 5.83 15.41
C TYR A 138 -0.45 7.06 16.27
N VAL A 139 -0.35 8.26 15.70
CA VAL A 139 -0.67 9.53 16.40
C VAL A 139 -2.16 9.57 16.78
N GLU A 140 -3.05 9.20 15.85
CA GLU A 140 -4.50 9.20 16.12
C GLU A 140 -4.90 8.14 17.18
N ARG A 141 -4.18 7.01 17.23
CA ARG A 141 -4.32 6.05 18.33
C ARG A 141 -3.90 6.66 19.67
N ALA A 142 -2.75 7.35 19.72
CA ALA A 142 -2.26 8.00 20.94
C ALA A 142 -3.21 9.09 21.45
N LYS A 143 -3.90 9.82 20.54
CA LYS A 143 -4.94 10.78 20.88
C LYS A 143 -6.26 10.16 21.36
N GLY A 144 -6.42 8.83 21.24
CA GLY A 144 -7.67 8.13 21.57
C GLY A 144 -8.76 8.23 20.49
N THR A 145 -8.40 8.69 19.28
CA THR A 145 -9.30 8.70 18.11
C THR A 145 -9.60 7.28 17.63
N LEU A 146 -8.58 6.42 17.63
CA LEU A 146 -8.69 4.99 17.30
C LEU A 146 -8.90 4.18 18.59
N ARG A 147 -9.79 3.17 18.52
CA ARG A 147 -10.23 2.34 19.67
C ARG A 147 -9.86 0.87 19.46
#